data_28fba4a83de4f883e8f4a5fd03dccc93
#
_entry.id   28fba4a83de4f883e8f4a5fd03dccc93
#
_cell.length_a   1.000
_cell.length_b   1.000
_cell.length_c   1.000
_cell.angle_alpha   90.00
_cell.angle_beta   90.00
_cell.angle_gamma   90.00
#
_symmetry.space_group_name_H-M   'P 1'
#
loop_
_entity.id
_entity.type
_entity.pdbx_description
1 polymer ?
#
loop_
_entity_poly.entity_id
_entity_poly.type
_entity_poly.pdbx_seq_one_letter_code
_entity_poly.pdbx_strand_id
1 'polypeptide(L)'
;MAQTYLEVHNLCKTFTAKNGSVEALKGVSLSIGKGEIFGVIGLSGAGKSTLVRCMNLLERPDSGDVLLNGESLLKLSKEQLRLRRQKIGMIFQHFNLLEQQTVLENVCFPLEIRGVPRKERREKALELLEKVGLADKANAYPAQLSGGQKQRVAIARVLANEPEVILCDEATSALDPETTQTILKLLKNIRDTFGITIVVITHEMRVIQQVCTRVAVLDGGLVQEEGSVADIFAHPASRAAKRLLLIEDEEEESYAG
;
A
#
# COMPACT_ATOMS: atom_id res chain seq x y z
N MET A 1 -7.41 17.36 -14.96
CA MET A 1 -7.43 16.54 -13.72
C MET A 1 -7.15 15.11 -14.13
N ALA A 2 -6.31 14.38 -13.43
CA ALA A 2 -6.10 12.95 -13.69
C ALA A 2 -7.42 12.19 -13.43
N GLN A 3 -7.70 11.19 -14.26
CA GLN A 3 -8.89 10.35 -14.08
C GLN A 3 -8.76 9.60 -12.75
N THR A 4 -9.77 9.73 -11.89
CA THR A 4 -9.85 8.97 -10.63
C THR A 4 -9.91 7.48 -10.96
N TYR A 5 -9.14 6.67 -10.22
CA TYR A 5 -9.00 5.25 -10.50
C TYR A 5 -9.36 4.34 -9.33
N LEU A 6 -8.93 4.69 -8.11
CA LEU A 6 -9.32 4.04 -6.89
C LEU A 6 -10.03 5.06 -6.00
N GLU A 7 -11.25 4.75 -5.59
CA GLU A 7 -12.07 5.62 -4.76
C GLU A 7 -12.54 4.89 -3.51
N VAL A 8 -12.59 5.63 -2.42
CA VAL A 8 -13.14 5.20 -1.14
C VAL A 8 -14.21 6.20 -0.75
N HIS A 9 -15.43 5.73 -0.49
CA HIS A 9 -16.58 6.57 -0.20
C HIS A 9 -17.17 6.26 1.17
N ASN A 10 -17.05 7.22 2.12
CA ASN A 10 -17.65 7.15 3.46
C ASN A 10 -17.41 5.80 4.18
N LEU A 11 -16.19 5.29 4.11
CA LEU A 11 -15.84 3.97 4.58
C LEU A 11 -15.81 3.93 6.10
N CYS A 12 -16.64 3.09 6.71
CA CYS A 12 -16.67 2.85 8.14
C CYS A 12 -16.28 1.41 8.47
N LYS A 13 -15.54 1.24 9.56
CA LYS A 13 -15.18 -0.07 10.08
C LYS A 13 -15.03 -0.05 11.58
N THR A 14 -15.77 -0.94 12.25
CA THR A 14 -15.71 -1.17 13.69
C THR A 14 -15.28 -2.61 13.98
N PHE A 15 -14.35 -2.79 14.87
CA PHE A 15 -13.97 -4.09 15.40
C PHE A 15 -14.58 -4.27 16.80
N THR A 16 -15.35 -5.33 16.97
CA THR A 16 -15.96 -5.67 18.26
C THR A 16 -15.15 -6.79 18.92
N ALA A 17 -14.70 -6.55 20.13
CA ALA A 17 -14.02 -7.51 20.99
C ALA A 17 -14.78 -7.71 22.31
N LYS A 18 -14.42 -8.75 23.07
CA LYS A 18 -15.05 -9.01 24.38
C LYS A 18 -14.98 -7.81 25.36
N ASN A 19 -13.99 -6.95 25.19
CA ASN A 19 -13.70 -5.82 26.08
C ASN A 19 -14.11 -4.45 25.50
N GLY A 20 -14.92 -4.41 24.44
CA GLY A 20 -15.39 -3.16 23.83
C GLY A 20 -15.36 -3.18 22.30
N SER A 21 -15.73 -2.07 21.70
CA SER A 21 -15.67 -1.84 20.26
C SER A 21 -14.71 -0.71 19.94
N VAL A 22 -13.98 -0.85 18.83
CA VAL A 22 -13.07 0.18 18.31
C VAL A 22 -13.50 0.54 16.91
N GLU A 23 -13.93 1.79 16.70
CA GLU A 23 -14.17 2.34 15.37
C GLU A 23 -12.84 2.70 14.72
N ALA A 24 -12.36 1.82 13.85
CA ALA A 24 -11.08 2.00 13.16
C ALA A 24 -11.18 2.96 11.97
N LEU A 25 -12.35 3.04 11.32
CA LEU A 25 -12.66 4.00 10.24
C LEU A 25 -14.03 4.61 10.48
N LYS A 26 -14.15 5.94 10.29
CA LYS A 26 -15.33 6.74 10.65
C LYS A 26 -15.82 7.61 9.49
N GLY A 27 -16.05 7.00 8.31
CA GLY A 27 -16.50 7.72 7.13
C GLY A 27 -15.34 8.25 6.26
N VAL A 28 -14.28 7.46 6.11
CA VAL A 28 -13.13 7.81 5.27
C VAL A 28 -13.53 7.89 3.81
N SER A 29 -13.21 9.00 3.15
CA SER A 29 -13.36 9.18 1.69
C SER A 29 -12.04 9.65 1.09
N LEU A 30 -11.61 9.02 -0.02
CA LEU A 30 -10.37 9.34 -0.74
C LEU A 30 -10.56 9.12 -2.24
N SER A 31 -9.88 9.93 -3.05
CA SER A 31 -9.86 9.82 -4.50
C SER A 31 -8.44 9.79 -5.03
N ILE A 32 -8.04 8.67 -5.64
CA ILE A 32 -6.68 8.40 -6.10
C ILE A 32 -6.68 8.31 -7.61
N GLY A 33 -5.81 9.10 -8.25
CA GLY A 33 -5.69 9.17 -9.70
C GLY A 33 -5.00 7.96 -10.32
N LYS A 34 -5.27 7.69 -11.60
CA LYS A 34 -4.58 6.65 -12.36
C LYS A 34 -3.10 6.97 -12.51
N GLY A 35 -2.23 5.99 -12.20
CA GLY A 35 -0.77 6.16 -12.27
C GLY A 35 -0.19 7.11 -11.22
N GLU A 36 -0.97 7.46 -10.20
CA GLU A 36 -0.52 8.27 -9.06
C GLU A 36 0.22 7.42 -8.03
N ILE A 37 1.20 7.99 -7.34
CA ILE A 37 1.70 7.46 -6.06
C ILE A 37 1.09 8.33 -4.97
N PHE A 38 0.10 7.79 -4.27
CA PHE A 38 -0.65 8.45 -3.22
C PHE A 38 -0.20 7.98 -1.85
N GLY A 39 0.05 8.92 -0.94
CA GLY A 39 0.45 8.64 0.44
C GLY A 39 -0.73 8.61 1.42
N VAL A 40 -0.68 7.75 2.42
CA VAL A 40 -1.53 7.82 3.61
C VAL A 40 -0.63 7.78 4.84
N ILE A 41 -0.64 8.85 5.61
CA ILE A 41 0.16 8.99 6.84
C ILE A 41 -0.73 9.09 8.07
N GLY A 42 -0.16 8.79 9.22
CA GLY A 42 -0.85 8.88 10.50
C GLY A 42 -0.08 8.14 11.59
N LEU A 43 -0.37 8.44 12.84
CA LEU A 43 0.24 7.76 13.98
C LEU A 43 -0.19 6.29 14.07
N SER A 44 0.46 5.52 14.94
CA SER A 44 0.04 4.15 15.23
C SER A 44 -1.42 4.16 15.75
N GLY A 45 -2.24 3.21 15.27
CA GLY A 45 -3.66 3.16 15.63
C GLY A 45 -4.57 4.11 14.85
N ALA A 46 -4.09 4.97 13.96
CA ALA A 46 -4.91 5.90 13.17
C ALA A 46 -5.92 5.24 12.21
N GLY A 47 -5.81 3.92 11.96
CA GLY A 47 -6.69 3.18 11.04
C GLY A 47 -6.08 2.85 9.67
N LYS A 48 -4.81 3.18 9.44
CA LYS A 48 -4.13 3.03 8.15
C LYS A 48 -4.17 1.61 7.57
N SER A 49 -3.74 0.60 8.33
CA SER A 49 -3.76 -0.80 7.87
C SER A 49 -5.19 -1.33 7.70
N THR A 50 -6.16 -0.84 8.48
CA THR A 50 -7.58 -1.14 8.28
C THR A 50 -8.07 -0.58 6.95
N LEU A 51 -7.73 0.68 6.65
CA LEU A 51 -8.10 1.34 5.41
C LEU A 51 -7.59 0.55 4.20
N VAL A 52 -6.29 0.19 4.17
CA VAL A 52 -5.73 -0.54 3.03
C VAL A 52 -6.33 -1.94 2.88
N ARG A 53 -6.63 -2.63 3.99
CA ARG A 53 -7.31 -3.92 3.94
C ARG A 53 -8.74 -3.81 3.48
N CYS A 54 -9.41 -2.69 3.75
CA CYS A 54 -10.73 -2.40 3.19
C CYS A 54 -10.64 -2.06 1.69
N MET A 55 -9.61 -1.36 1.23
CA MET A 55 -9.44 -1.02 -0.19
C MET A 55 -9.39 -2.24 -1.11
N ASN A 56 -8.85 -3.38 -0.64
CA ASN A 56 -8.86 -4.64 -1.41
C ASN A 56 -9.88 -5.66 -0.88
N LEU A 57 -10.74 -5.24 0.04
CA LEU A 57 -11.76 -6.06 0.73
C LEU A 57 -11.20 -7.31 1.42
N LEU A 58 -9.93 -7.33 1.83
CA LEU A 58 -9.42 -8.31 2.80
C LEU A 58 -10.15 -8.16 4.11
N GLU A 59 -10.48 -6.92 4.47
CA GLU A 59 -11.40 -6.57 5.54
C GLU A 59 -12.65 -5.94 4.92
N ARG A 60 -13.84 -6.50 5.18
CA ARG A 60 -15.07 -5.94 4.65
C ARG A 60 -15.50 -4.75 5.51
N PRO A 61 -15.72 -3.55 4.93
CA PRO A 61 -16.23 -2.41 5.68
C PRO A 61 -17.67 -2.67 6.16
N ASP A 62 -18.08 -1.97 7.20
CA ASP A 62 -19.44 -2.05 7.75
C ASP A 62 -20.40 -1.18 6.93
N SER A 63 -19.89 -0.06 6.39
CA SER A 63 -20.62 0.81 5.45
C SER A 63 -19.66 1.56 4.53
N GLY A 64 -20.22 2.25 3.53
CA GLY A 64 -19.45 2.92 2.49
C GLY A 64 -19.20 2.04 1.27
N ASP A 65 -18.34 2.49 0.37
CA ASP A 65 -18.01 1.75 -0.86
C ASP A 65 -16.54 1.93 -1.25
N VAL A 66 -16.02 0.97 -2.01
CA VAL A 66 -14.70 1.03 -2.66
C VAL A 66 -14.90 0.80 -4.15
N LEU A 67 -14.48 1.76 -4.97
CA LEU A 67 -14.59 1.68 -6.42
C LEU A 67 -13.20 1.55 -7.05
N LEU A 68 -13.09 0.63 -7.99
CA LEU A 68 -11.93 0.50 -8.86
C LEU A 68 -12.36 0.81 -10.30
N ASN A 69 -11.83 1.89 -10.86
CA ASN A 69 -12.21 2.39 -12.18
C ASN A 69 -13.74 2.57 -12.33
N GLY A 70 -14.39 3.13 -11.32
CA GLY A 70 -15.83 3.37 -11.27
C GLY A 70 -16.70 2.15 -10.93
N GLU A 71 -16.12 0.95 -10.82
CA GLU A 71 -16.85 -0.28 -10.45
C GLU A 71 -16.76 -0.54 -8.94
N SER A 72 -17.91 -0.67 -8.28
CA SER A 72 -17.98 -0.99 -6.85
C SER A 72 -17.54 -2.42 -6.57
N LEU A 73 -16.48 -2.57 -5.76
CA LEU A 73 -15.99 -3.88 -5.34
C LEU A 73 -16.93 -4.61 -4.38
N LEU A 74 -17.72 -3.86 -3.59
CA LEU A 74 -18.66 -4.43 -2.61
C LEU A 74 -19.89 -5.08 -3.26
N LYS A 75 -20.23 -4.66 -4.49
CA LYS A 75 -21.38 -5.18 -5.25
C LYS A 75 -21.03 -6.41 -6.08
N LEU A 76 -19.75 -6.76 -6.19
CA LEU A 76 -19.29 -7.92 -6.96
C LEU A 76 -19.65 -9.24 -6.27
N SER A 77 -19.94 -10.26 -7.08
CA SER A 77 -20.02 -11.64 -6.60
C SER A 77 -18.64 -12.10 -6.08
N LYS A 78 -18.61 -13.18 -5.30
CA LYS A 78 -17.34 -13.74 -4.77
C LYS A 78 -16.34 -14.06 -5.87
N GLU A 79 -16.81 -14.57 -7.00
CA GLU A 79 -15.96 -14.92 -8.14
C GLU A 79 -15.43 -13.68 -8.85
N GLN A 80 -16.28 -12.70 -9.14
CA GLN A 80 -15.88 -11.43 -9.73
C GLN A 80 -14.88 -10.70 -8.84
N LEU A 81 -15.13 -10.64 -7.52
CA LEU A 81 -14.21 -10.04 -6.56
C LEU A 81 -12.84 -10.74 -6.54
N ARG A 82 -12.82 -12.09 -6.63
CA ARG A 82 -11.57 -12.86 -6.73
C ARG A 82 -10.75 -12.44 -7.96
N LEU A 83 -11.41 -12.24 -9.09
CA LEU A 83 -10.75 -11.78 -10.33
C LEU A 83 -10.26 -10.33 -10.19
N ARG A 84 -11.08 -9.43 -9.61
CA ARG A 84 -10.68 -8.03 -9.37
C ARG A 84 -9.52 -7.90 -8.39
N ARG A 85 -9.46 -8.71 -7.35
CA ARG A 85 -8.34 -8.74 -6.41
C ARG A 85 -7.00 -9.11 -7.06
N GLN A 86 -6.99 -9.85 -8.18
CA GLN A 86 -5.75 -10.10 -8.92
C GLN A 86 -5.16 -8.81 -9.51
N LYS A 87 -6.00 -7.78 -9.75
CA LYS A 87 -5.60 -6.46 -10.23
C LYS A 87 -5.20 -5.48 -9.13
N ILE A 88 -5.38 -5.87 -7.87
CA ILE A 88 -4.98 -5.09 -6.69
C ILE A 88 -3.90 -5.88 -5.96
N GLY A 89 -2.65 -5.54 -6.23
CA GLY A 89 -1.51 -6.13 -5.53
C GLY A 89 -1.37 -5.57 -4.12
N MET A 90 -0.82 -6.36 -3.20
CA MET A 90 -0.53 -5.89 -1.85
C MET A 90 0.88 -6.28 -1.43
N ILE A 91 1.63 -5.29 -0.95
CA ILE A 91 2.96 -5.43 -0.38
C ILE A 91 2.85 -5.15 1.11
N PHE A 92 3.26 -6.10 1.92
CA PHE A 92 3.13 -6.06 3.38
C PHE A 92 4.45 -5.68 4.06
N GLN A 93 4.38 -5.21 5.28
CA GLN A 93 5.51 -4.96 6.17
C GLN A 93 6.38 -6.20 6.37
N HIS A 94 5.76 -7.35 6.64
CA HIS A 94 6.41 -8.65 6.64
C HIS A 94 6.25 -9.25 5.25
N PHE A 95 7.31 -9.54 4.58
CA PHE A 95 7.39 -9.91 3.15
C PHE A 95 6.43 -11.03 2.74
N ASN A 96 5.94 -11.83 3.68
CA ASN A 96 4.98 -12.92 3.51
C ASN A 96 5.39 -13.89 2.39
N LEU A 97 6.69 -14.18 2.28
CA LEU A 97 7.19 -15.17 1.33
C LEU A 97 6.87 -16.58 1.81
N LEU A 98 6.71 -17.49 0.87
CA LEU A 98 6.57 -18.91 1.12
C LEU A 98 7.98 -19.45 1.43
N GLU A 99 8.28 -19.65 2.72
CA GLU A 99 9.63 -19.97 3.22
C GLU A 99 10.19 -21.29 2.67
N GLN A 100 9.32 -22.24 2.34
CA GLN A 100 9.68 -23.56 1.79
C GLN A 100 9.78 -23.57 0.26
N GLN A 101 9.54 -22.44 -0.39
CA GLN A 101 9.60 -22.27 -1.83
C GLN A 101 10.81 -21.41 -2.20
N THR A 102 11.42 -21.71 -3.33
CA THR A 102 12.50 -20.85 -3.88
C THR A 102 11.97 -19.47 -4.25
N VAL A 103 12.86 -18.53 -4.49
CA VAL A 103 12.55 -17.16 -5.01
C VAL A 103 11.73 -17.26 -6.29
N LEU A 104 12.14 -18.09 -7.22
CA LEU A 104 11.42 -18.32 -8.48
C LEU A 104 10.01 -18.86 -8.25
N GLU A 105 9.86 -19.86 -7.38
CA GLU A 105 8.56 -20.46 -7.06
C GLU A 105 7.64 -19.46 -6.36
N ASN A 106 8.16 -18.62 -5.48
CA ASN A 106 7.40 -17.51 -4.89
C ASN A 106 6.81 -16.58 -5.95
N VAL A 107 7.57 -16.22 -6.98
CA VAL A 107 7.09 -15.35 -8.07
C VAL A 107 6.17 -16.11 -9.02
N CYS A 108 6.38 -17.41 -9.23
CA CYS A 108 5.50 -18.28 -10.02
C CYS A 108 4.13 -18.50 -9.36
N PHE A 109 4.03 -18.44 -8.03
CA PHE A 109 2.85 -18.84 -7.27
C PHE A 109 1.54 -18.17 -7.70
N PRO A 110 1.45 -16.83 -7.91
CA PRO A 110 0.24 -16.20 -8.41
C PRO A 110 -0.18 -16.71 -9.79
N LEU A 111 0.78 -16.98 -10.67
CA LEU A 111 0.55 -17.50 -12.02
C LEU A 111 0.05 -18.95 -11.97
N GLU A 112 0.54 -19.73 -11.01
CA GLU A 112 0.11 -21.10 -10.77
C GLU A 112 -1.36 -21.16 -10.36
N ILE A 113 -1.78 -20.31 -9.42
CA ILE A 113 -3.19 -20.18 -8.99
C ILE A 113 -4.09 -19.80 -10.17
N ARG A 114 -3.57 -19.06 -11.16
CA ARG A 114 -4.29 -18.70 -12.39
C ARG A 114 -4.28 -19.82 -13.44
N GLY A 115 -3.62 -20.94 -13.19
CA GLY A 115 -3.54 -22.06 -14.12
C GLY A 115 -2.58 -21.84 -15.31
N VAL A 116 -1.66 -20.87 -15.22
CA VAL A 116 -0.66 -20.62 -16.28
C VAL A 116 0.27 -21.84 -16.41
N PRO A 117 0.55 -22.32 -17.64
CA PRO A 117 1.42 -23.46 -17.87
C PRO A 117 2.82 -23.27 -17.25
N ARG A 118 3.41 -24.38 -16.73
CA ARG A 118 4.68 -24.34 -15.97
C ARG A 118 5.82 -23.64 -16.71
N LYS A 119 5.94 -23.85 -18.02
CA LYS A 119 6.99 -23.23 -18.82
C LYS A 119 6.81 -21.72 -18.88
N GLU A 120 5.62 -21.26 -19.22
CA GLU A 120 5.27 -19.83 -19.37
C GLU A 120 5.41 -19.07 -18.04
N ARG A 121 4.89 -19.64 -16.92
CA ARG A 121 5.02 -18.99 -15.62
C ARG A 121 6.47 -18.87 -15.16
N ARG A 122 7.32 -19.84 -15.50
CA ARG A 122 8.75 -19.80 -15.17
C ARG A 122 9.49 -18.72 -15.97
N GLU A 123 9.23 -18.62 -17.27
CA GLU A 123 9.79 -17.59 -18.13
C GLU A 123 9.40 -16.19 -17.63
N LYS A 124 8.10 -15.96 -17.38
CA LYS A 124 7.61 -14.69 -16.86
C LYS A 124 8.19 -14.35 -15.48
N ALA A 125 8.29 -15.33 -14.59
CA ALA A 125 8.87 -15.11 -13.27
C ALA A 125 10.36 -14.74 -13.32
N LEU A 126 11.14 -15.34 -14.24
CA LEU A 126 12.55 -14.97 -14.46
C LEU A 126 12.69 -13.54 -14.98
N GLU A 127 11.85 -13.13 -15.94
CA GLU A 127 11.82 -11.74 -16.42
C GLU A 127 11.52 -10.74 -15.30
N LEU A 128 10.58 -11.07 -14.40
CA LEU A 128 10.26 -10.22 -13.27
C LEU A 128 11.40 -10.17 -12.24
N LEU A 129 12.08 -11.29 -12.02
CA LEU A 129 13.25 -11.34 -11.14
C LEU A 129 14.41 -10.52 -11.70
N GLU A 130 14.60 -10.51 -13.02
CA GLU A 130 15.57 -9.63 -13.67
C GLU A 130 15.23 -8.15 -13.45
N LYS A 131 13.95 -7.76 -13.65
CA LYS A 131 13.48 -6.38 -13.41
C LYS A 131 13.70 -5.88 -11.98
N VAL A 132 13.68 -6.78 -11.00
CA VAL A 132 13.96 -6.42 -9.59
C VAL A 132 15.42 -6.69 -9.18
N GLY A 133 16.29 -7.09 -10.13
CA GLY A 133 17.72 -7.33 -9.93
C GLY A 133 18.02 -8.53 -9.03
N LEU A 134 17.29 -9.64 -9.22
CA LEU A 134 17.42 -10.89 -8.45
C LEU A 134 17.44 -12.15 -9.33
N ALA A 135 17.79 -12.05 -10.61
CA ALA A 135 17.85 -13.20 -11.51
C ALA A 135 18.84 -14.27 -11.01
N ASP A 136 19.98 -13.87 -10.43
CA ASP A 136 20.99 -14.75 -9.83
C ASP A 136 20.52 -15.49 -8.58
N LYS A 137 19.45 -15.03 -7.95
CA LYS A 137 18.85 -15.59 -6.73
C LYS A 137 17.65 -16.49 -6.97
N ALA A 138 17.29 -16.77 -8.22
CA ALA A 138 16.08 -17.53 -8.59
C ALA A 138 15.92 -18.86 -7.83
N ASN A 139 17.01 -19.56 -7.57
CA ASN A 139 17.03 -20.86 -6.87
C ASN A 139 17.29 -20.75 -5.36
N ALA A 140 17.50 -19.55 -4.83
CA ALA A 140 17.70 -19.34 -3.40
C ALA A 140 16.35 -19.46 -2.64
N TYR A 141 16.40 -19.72 -1.35
CA TYR A 141 15.26 -19.71 -0.44
C TYR A 141 15.19 -18.40 0.33
N PRO A 142 14.00 -17.97 0.79
CA PRO A 142 13.84 -16.72 1.54
C PRO A 142 14.81 -16.58 2.72
N ALA A 143 15.10 -17.65 3.44
CA ALA A 143 16.04 -17.64 4.56
C ALA A 143 17.48 -17.21 4.18
N GLN A 144 17.84 -17.28 2.89
CA GLN A 144 19.16 -16.93 2.36
C GLN A 144 19.23 -15.49 1.85
N LEU A 145 18.14 -14.72 2.00
CA LEU A 145 18.02 -13.36 1.46
C LEU A 145 18.08 -12.31 2.56
N SER A 146 18.63 -11.13 2.23
CA SER A 146 18.50 -9.93 3.05
C SER A 146 17.05 -9.42 3.04
N GLY A 147 16.67 -8.55 3.99
CA GLY A 147 15.35 -7.94 4.05
C GLY A 147 14.95 -7.23 2.74
N GLY A 148 15.87 -6.44 2.17
CA GLY A 148 15.63 -5.76 0.90
C GLY A 148 15.51 -6.71 -0.29
N GLN A 149 16.21 -7.84 -0.29
CA GLN A 149 16.04 -8.88 -1.30
C GLN A 149 14.68 -9.56 -1.16
N LYS A 150 14.25 -9.90 0.07
CA LYS A 150 12.91 -10.45 0.33
C LYS A 150 11.82 -9.50 -0.15
N GLN A 151 11.97 -8.20 0.10
CA GLN A 151 11.01 -7.19 -0.37
C GLN A 151 10.95 -7.12 -1.89
N ARG A 152 12.09 -7.17 -2.58
CA ARG A 152 12.12 -7.20 -4.05
C ARG A 152 11.46 -8.47 -4.61
N VAL A 153 11.61 -9.62 -3.97
CA VAL A 153 10.87 -10.85 -4.34
C VAL A 153 9.36 -10.66 -4.14
N ALA A 154 8.93 -10.06 -3.01
CA ALA A 154 7.52 -9.77 -2.77
C ALA A 154 6.94 -8.82 -3.84
N ILE A 155 7.69 -7.80 -4.26
CA ILE A 155 7.31 -6.91 -5.36
C ILE A 155 7.19 -7.68 -6.68
N ALA A 156 8.18 -8.50 -7.05
CA ALA A 156 8.14 -9.32 -8.27
C ALA A 156 6.93 -10.27 -8.27
N ARG A 157 6.63 -10.88 -7.13
CA ARG A 157 5.44 -11.72 -6.95
C ARG A 157 4.14 -10.96 -7.19
N VAL A 158 4.04 -9.73 -6.70
CA VAL A 158 2.87 -8.87 -6.94
C VAL A 158 2.74 -8.53 -8.42
N LEU A 159 3.84 -8.18 -9.09
CA LEU A 159 3.87 -7.85 -10.51
C LEU A 159 3.47 -9.03 -11.42
N ALA A 160 3.63 -10.28 -10.97
CA ALA A 160 3.25 -11.46 -11.74
C ALA A 160 1.76 -11.49 -12.13
N ASN A 161 0.90 -10.85 -11.34
CA ASN A 161 -0.53 -10.70 -11.64
C ASN A 161 -0.86 -9.52 -12.56
N GLU A 162 0.12 -8.72 -12.99
CA GLU A 162 -0.10 -7.49 -13.77
C GLU A 162 -1.14 -6.58 -13.09
N PRO A 163 -0.84 -6.11 -11.86
CA PRO A 163 -1.79 -5.32 -11.10
C PRO A 163 -1.97 -3.94 -11.73
N GLU A 164 -3.15 -3.38 -11.53
CA GLU A 164 -3.50 -2.00 -11.88
C GLU A 164 -3.29 -1.05 -10.71
N VAL A 165 -3.38 -1.60 -9.49
CA VAL A 165 -3.13 -0.90 -8.22
C VAL A 165 -2.20 -1.73 -7.35
N ILE A 166 -1.24 -1.09 -6.68
CA ILE A 166 -0.41 -1.70 -5.63
C ILE A 166 -0.65 -0.95 -4.32
N LEU A 167 -1.04 -1.69 -3.29
CA LEU A 167 -1.21 -1.19 -1.93
C LEU A 167 0.02 -1.59 -1.11
N CYS A 168 0.76 -0.61 -0.58
CA CYS A 168 1.96 -0.81 0.24
C CYS A 168 1.61 -0.53 1.70
N ASP A 169 1.48 -1.57 2.53
CA ASP A 169 1.22 -1.47 3.97
C ASP A 169 2.55 -1.53 4.72
N GLU A 170 3.12 -0.36 5.04
CA GLU A 170 4.41 -0.20 5.71
C GLU A 170 5.56 -1.00 5.06
N ALA A 171 5.59 -1.01 3.73
CA ALA A 171 6.46 -1.87 2.91
C ALA A 171 7.98 -1.62 3.11
N THR A 172 8.39 -0.57 3.81
CA THR A 172 9.79 -0.20 4.05
C THR A 172 10.17 -0.15 5.53
N SER A 173 9.22 -0.24 6.45
CA SER A 173 9.45 -0.04 7.89
C SER A 173 10.41 -1.04 8.55
N ALA A 174 10.59 -2.21 7.94
CA ALA A 174 11.53 -3.25 8.40
C ALA A 174 12.91 -3.21 7.71
N LEU A 175 13.19 -2.15 6.94
CA LEU A 175 14.40 -2.02 6.12
C LEU A 175 15.29 -0.88 6.65
N ASP A 176 16.57 -1.01 6.40
CA ASP A 176 17.52 0.10 6.63
C ASP A 176 17.31 1.24 5.63
N PRO A 177 17.80 2.47 5.91
CA PRO A 177 17.55 3.64 5.07
C PRO A 177 18.04 3.51 3.62
N GLU A 178 19.17 2.85 3.38
CA GLU A 178 19.74 2.67 2.04
C GLU A 178 18.89 1.70 1.22
N THR A 179 18.50 0.59 1.83
CA THR A 179 17.60 -0.40 1.25
C THR A 179 16.23 0.22 0.97
N THR A 180 15.69 1.03 1.89
CA THR A 180 14.45 1.80 1.70
C THR A 180 14.51 2.64 0.43
N GLN A 181 15.58 3.42 0.24
CA GLN A 181 15.79 4.22 -0.97
C GLN A 181 15.74 3.39 -2.25
N THR A 182 16.37 2.21 -2.21
CA THR A 182 16.39 1.29 -3.35
C THR A 182 14.99 0.79 -3.69
N ILE A 183 14.21 0.42 -2.68
CA ILE A 183 12.81 -0.01 -2.86
C ILE A 183 11.92 1.13 -3.39
N LEU A 184 12.09 2.36 -2.87
CA LEU A 184 11.32 3.51 -3.34
C LEU A 184 11.63 3.86 -4.81
N LYS A 185 12.89 3.79 -5.22
CA LYS A 185 13.28 3.94 -6.63
C LYS A 185 12.65 2.85 -7.50
N LEU A 186 12.63 1.61 -7.02
CA LEU A 186 12.00 0.50 -7.73
C LEU A 186 10.49 0.73 -7.91
N LEU A 187 9.78 1.18 -6.86
CA LEU A 187 8.34 1.50 -6.95
C LEU A 187 8.06 2.64 -7.95
N LYS A 188 8.89 3.68 -7.96
CA LYS A 188 8.79 4.75 -8.98
C LYS A 188 8.96 4.19 -10.40
N ASN A 189 10.00 3.39 -10.63
CA ASN A 189 10.26 2.79 -11.93
C ASN A 189 9.10 1.88 -12.38
N ILE A 190 8.51 1.12 -11.47
CA ILE A 190 7.33 0.28 -11.73
C ILE A 190 6.15 1.15 -12.15
N ARG A 191 5.86 2.24 -11.41
CA ARG A 191 4.80 3.18 -11.76
C ARG A 191 5.04 3.77 -13.15
N ASP A 192 6.26 4.23 -13.44
CA ASP A 192 6.60 4.89 -14.70
C ASP A 192 6.56 3.92 -15.89
N THR A 193 6.99 2.67 -15.69
CA THR A 193 7.05 1.65 -16.74
C THR A 193 5.67 1.05 -17.06
N PHE A 194 4.85 0.81 -16.04
CA PHE A 194 3.61 0.04 -16.18
C PHE A 194 2.35 0.90 -16.01
N GLY A 195 2.47 2.18 -15.63
CA GLY A 195 1.34 3.06 -15.37
C GLY A 195 0.48 2.63 -14.16
N ILE A 196 1.08 1.87 -13.22
CA ILE A 196 0.39 1.33 -12.05
C ILE A 196 0.13 2.44 -11.04
N THR A 197 -1.08 2.47 -10.46
CA THR A 197 -1.41 3.32 -9.32
C THR A 197 -0.84 2.71 -8.04
N ILE A 198 -0.17 3.49 -7.19
CA ILE A 198 0.43 2.99 -5.96
C ILE A 198 -0.10 3.77 -4.76
N VAL A 199 -0.56 3.07 -3.73
CA VAL A 199 -0.93 3.66 -2.43
C VAL A 199 0.11 3.25 -1.41
N VAL A 200 0.79 4.23 -0.82
CA VAL A 200 1.84 4.01 0.19
C VAL A 200 1.32 4.40 1.56
N ILE A 201 1.23 3.43 2.44
CA ILE A 201 0.89 3.64 3.84
C ILE A 201 2.16 3.56 4.68
N THR A 202 2.44 4.61 5.42
CA THR A 202 3.62 4.68 6.27
C THR A 202 3.45 5.72 7.37
N HIS A 203 4.26 5.63 8.40
CA HIS A 203 4.48 6.69 9.38
C HIS A 203 5.81 7.45 9.11
N GLU A 204 6.56 7.06 8.07
CA GLU A 204 7.82 7.69 7.70
C GLU A 204 7.62 8.86 6.73
N MET A 205 7.72 10.08 7.22
CA MET A 205 7.53 11.31 6.42
C MET A 205 8.49 11.39 5.23
N ARG A 206 9.73 10.93 5.40
CA ARG A 206 10.74 10.92 4.32
C ARG A 206 10.33 10.06 3.13
N VAL A 207 9.64 8.94 3.37
CA VAL A 207 9.13 8.06 2.31
C VAL A 207 8.10 8.82 1.47
N ILE A 208 7.16 9.51 2.12
CA ILE A 208 6.12 10.29 1.44
C ILE A 208 6.72 11.39 0.58
N GLN A 209 7.64 12.19 1.13
CA GLN A 209 8.29 13.28 0.39
C GLN A 209 9.05 12.80 -0.85
N GLN A 210 9.60 11.59 -0.81
CA GLN A 210 10.42 11.07 -1.90
C GLN A 210 9.60 10.52 -3.06
N VAL A 211 8.44 9.92 -2.82
CA VAL A 211 7.74 9.16 -3.87
C VAL A 211 6.31 9.60 -4.13
N CYS A 212 5.62 10.21 -3.16
CA CYS A 212 4.22 10.57 -3.30
C CYS A 212 4.05 11.96 -3.92
N THR A 213 2.97 12.15 -4.67
CA THR A 213 2.56 13.46 -5.20
C THR A 213 1.52 14.13 -4.32
N ARG A 214 0.59 13.34 -3.77
CA ARG A 214 -0.45 13.75 -2.83
C ARG A 214 -0.43 12.84 -1.62
N VAL A 215 -0.97 13.34 -0.51
CA VAL A 215 -1.03 12.61 0.75
C VAL A 215 -2.30 12.94 1.51
N ALA A 216 -2.84 11.94 2.21
CA ALA A 216 -3.89 12.09 3.20
C ALA A 216 -3.33 11.84 4.60
N VAL A 217 -3.68 12.68 5.54
CA VAL A 217 -3.38 12.56 6.97
C VAL A 217 -4.56 11.89 7.65
N LEU A 218 -4.34 10.68 8.17
CA LEU A 218 -5.35 9.91 8.88
C LEU A 218 -5.08 9.98 10.39
N ASP A 219 -6.10 10.36 11.17
CA ASP A 219 -6.04 10.33 12.64
C ASP A 219 -7.40 9.95 13.21
N GLY A 220 -7.40 9.07 14.22
CA GLY A 220 -8.61 8.61 14.89
C GLY A 220 -9.69 8.01 13.97
N GLY A 221 -9.28 7.43 12.83
CA GLY A 221 -10.19 6.84 11.84
C GLY A 221 -10.82 7.83 10.86
N LEU A 222 -10.34 9.09 10.83
CA LEU A 222 -10.82 10.17 9.95
C LEU A 222 -9.68 10.72 9.10
N VAL A 223 -9.99 11.14 7.87
CA VAL A 223 -9.08 11.97 7.07
C VAL A 223 -9.16 13.40 7.64
N GLN A 224 -8.07 13.86 8.22
CA GLN A 224 -7.95 15.19 8.81
C GLN A 224 -7.53 16.24 7.80
N GLU A 225 -6.74 15.84 6.82
CA GLU A 225 -6.21 16.70 5.78
C GLU A 225 -5.81 15.88 4.56
N GLU A 226 -6.01 16.43 3.36
CA GLU A 226 -5.57 15.84 2.10
C GLU A 226 -5.11 16.97 1.15
N GLY A 227 -3.98 16.74 0.49
CA GLY A 227 -3.43 17.75 -0.45
C GLY A 227 -2.17 17.27 -1.15
N SER A 228 -1.50 18.19 -1.84
CA SER A 228 -0.17 17.91 -2.37
C SER A 228 0.82 17.69 -1.22
N VAL A 229 1.80 16.85 -1.44
CA VAL A 229 2.87 16.62 -0.44
C VAL A 229 3.57 17.93 -0.12
N ALA A 230 3.84 18.78 -1.14
CA ALA A 230 4.48 20.06 -0.96
C ALA A 230 3.69 21.00 -0.02
N ASP A 231 2.37 21.11 -0.23
CA ASP A 231 1.53 22.01 0.56
C ASP A 231 1.40 21.52 2.01
N ILE A 232 1.09 20.25 2.22
CA ILE A 232 0.92 19.70 3.58
C ILE A 232 2.21 19.77 4.40
N PHE A 233 3.39 19.57 3.76
CA PHE A 233 4.65 19.66 4.47
C PHE A 233 5.12 21.10 4.72
N ALA A 234 4.74 22.06 3.86
CA ALA A 234 5.08 23.47 4.04
C ALA A 234 4.11 24.19 4.97
N HIS A 235 2.81 23.86 4.88
CA HIS A 235 1.71 24.56 5.55
C HIS A 235 0.67 23.59 6.10
N PRO A 236 1.04 22.72 7.09
CA PRO A 236 0.08 21.80 7.68
C PRO A 236 -1.05 22.56 8.39
N ALA A 237 -2.29 22.30 7.97
CA ALA A 237 -3.46 22.95 8.53
C ALA A 237 -4.00 22.19 9.74
N SER A 238 -4.04 20.85 9.65
CA SER A 238 -4.60 20.03 10.72
C SER A 238 -3.63 19.83 11.90
N ARG A 239 -4.17 19.73 13.11
CA ARG A 239 -3.39 19.40 14.32
C ARG A 239 -2.67 18.03 14.15
N ALA A 240 -3.31 17.08 13.47
CA ALA A 240 -2.72 15.79 13.17
C ALA A 240 -1.48 15.89 12.27
N ALA A 241 -1.53 16.74 11.22
CA ALA A 241 -0.38 16.98 10.35
C ALA A 241 0.76 17.68 11.10
N LYS A 242 0.47 18.71 11.88
CA LYS A 242 1.47 19.41 12.70
C LYS A 242 2.18 18.43 13.65
N ARG A 243 1.44 17.59 14.38
CA ARG A 243 2.01 16.55 15.26
C ARG A 243 2.89 15.55 14.54
N LEU A 244 2.50 15.12 13.34
CA LEU A 244 3.29 14.18 12.52
C LEU A 244 4.58 14.81 12.01
N LEU A 245 4.55 16.11 11.72
CA LEU A 245 5.71 16.87 11.24
C LEU A 245 6.56 17.44 12.37
N LEU A 246 6.21 17.18 13.64
CA LEU A 246 6.89 17.70 14.85
C LEU A 246 6.93 19.24 14.85
N ILE A 247 5.90 19.88 14.33
CA ILE A 247 5.73 21.34 14.40
C ILE A 247 4.95 21.61 15.69
N GLU A 248 5.56 22.32 16.63
CA GLU A 248 4.93 22.74 17.88
C GLU A 248 3.81 23.74 17.57
N ASP A 249 2.63 23.54 18.17
CA ASP A 249 1.56 24.57 18.15
C ASP A 249 1.96 25.66 19.14
N GLU A 250 2.25 26.87 18.65
CA GLU A 250 2.57 28.04 19.47
C GLU A 250 1.42 28.48 20.44
N GLU A 251 0.28 27.82 20.39
CA GLU A 251 -0.92 28.17 21.17
C GLU A 251 -1.02 27.51 22.54
N GLU A 252 -0.20 26.51 22.90
CA GLU A 252 -0.32 25.86 24.24
C GLU A 252 0.38 26.61 25.37
N GLU A 253 1.21 27.62 25.10
CA GLU A 253 1.84 28.43 26.18
C GLU A 253 0.98 29.57 26.77
N SER A 254 -0.19 29.88 26.18
CA SER A 254 -1.00 31.02 26.64
C SER A 254 -1.97 30.71 27.79
N TYR A 255 -2.06 29.47 28.26
CA TYR A 255 -2.97 29.06 29.35
C TYR A 255 -2.29 28.55 30.62
N ALA A 256 -0.97 28.69 30.75
CA ALA A 256 -0.22 28.36 31.97
C ALA A 256 0.34 29.64 32.62
N GLY A 257 -0.50 30.67 32.76
CA GLY A 257 -0.20 31.93 33.47
C GLY A 257 -1.26 32.24 34.50
#